data_e510608a7c91c42a97857e8d2d205299
#
_entry.id   e510608a7c91c42a97857e8d2d205299
#
_cell.length_a   1.000
_cell.length_b   1.000
_cell.length_c   1.000
_cell.angle_alpha   90.00
_cell.angle_beta   90.00
_cell.angle_gamma   90.00
#
_symmetry.space_group_name_H-M   'P 1'
#
loop_
_entity.id
_entity.type
_entity.pdbx_description
1 polymer ?
#
loop_
_entity_poly.entity_id
_entity_poly.type
_entity_poly.pdbx_seq_one_letter_code
_entity_poly.pdbx_strand_id
1 'polypeptide(L)'
;MKNDKIRFLVLLIPVLYMAYGIFLAIDFGSRAELINVILNGTILGACSIFIIWKATLRNTIDVIWLATFILYLFILHHLVTYISAGDILRSTYTGGFHIQQEMVNLVPFTTIENTVHQTLPTMPTIIQLLGNVLLLAPLTFFLLYFQITKRIGMTLLVALVVSTGIELVQFFQTTIITGFRGITLPENRSTDIDDIILNTLSGLLGILAALCIPSVRKRKK
;
A
#
# COMPACT_ATOMS: atom_id res chain seq x y z
N MET A 1 11.36 -14.79 -25.69
CA MET A 1 10.04 -14.61 -26.32
C MET A 1 8.98 -15.68 -26.01
N LYS A 2 9.33 -16.92 -25.62
CA LYS A 2 8.31 -17.96 -25.31
C LYS A 2 7.52 -17.71 -24.01
N ASN A 3 8.00 -16.83 -23.11
CA ASN A 3 7.43 -16.61 -21.77
C ASN A 3 6.57 -15.36 -21.62
N ASP A 4 6.39 -14.55 -22.67
CA ASP A 4 5.66 -13.29 -22.56
C ASP A 4 4.17 -13.46 -22.23
N LYS A 5 3.57 -14.60 -22.64
CA LYS A 5 2.17 -14.89 -22.33
C LYS A 5 1.96 -15.41 -20.90
N ILE A 6 2.96 -16.10 -20.33
CA ILE A 6 2.86 -16.71 -18.98
C ILE A 6 2.73 -15.63 -17.89
N ARG A 7 3.33 -14.44 -18.08
CA ARG A 7 3.20 -13.34 -17.13
C ARG A 7 1.75 -12.91 -16.88
N PHE A 8 0.88 -13.06 -17.87
CA PHE A 8 -0.53 -12.72 -17.72
C PHE A 8 -1.32 -13.69 -16.82
N LEU A 9 -0.77 -14.89 -16.52
CA LEU A 9 -1.35 -15.77 -15.50
C LEU A 9 -1.37 -15.10 -14.11
N VAL A 10 -0.48 -14.15 -13.85
CA VAL A 10 -0.47 -13.37 -12.61
C VAL A 10 -1.74 -12.53 -12.44
N LEU A 11 -2.46 -12.20 -13.53
CA LEU A 11 -3.78 -11.55 -13.49
C LEU A 11 -4.87 -12.40 -12.84
N LEU A 12 -4.64 -13.71 -12.68
CA LEU A 12 -5.55 -14.54 -11.89
C LEU A 12 -5.68 -14.04 -10.44
N ILE A 13 -4.65 -13.41 -9.89
CA ILE A 13 -4.68 -12.88 -8.51
C ILE A 13 -5.78 -11.81 -8.35
N PRO A 14 -5.77 -10.67 -9.09
CA PRO A 14 -6.84 -9.69 -8.98
C PRO A 14 -8.22 -10.23 -9.41
N VAL A 15 -8.27 -11.12 -10.41
CA VAL A 15 -9.53 -11.75 -10.84
C VAL A 15 -10.13 -12.61 -9.74
N LEU A 16 -9.33 -13.47 -9.08
CA LEU A 16 -9.79 -14.32 -7.98
C LEU A 16 -10.17 -13.49 -6.76
N TYR A 17 -9.41 -12.43 -6.43
CA TYR A 17 -9.77 -11.50 -5.38
C TYR A 17 -11.14 -10.90 -5.61
N MET A 18 -11.39 -10.34 -6.80
CA MET A 18 -12.67 -9.74 -7.14
C MET A 18 -13.81 -10.78 -7.16
N ALA A 19 -13.58 -11.93 -7.80
CA ALA A 19 -14.59 -12.99 -7.88
C ALA A 19 -15.00 -13.50 -6.50
N TYR A 20 -14.03 -13.76 -5.63
CA TYR A 20 -14.28 -14.21 -4.26
C TYR A 20 -14.96 -13.14 -3.41
N GLY A 21 -14.48 -11.89 -3.47
CA GLY A 21 -15.09 -10.78 -2.75
C GLY A 21 -16.52 -10.49 -3.20
N ILE A 22 -16.80 -10.51 -4.51
CA ILE A 22 -18.16 -10.35 -5.04
C ILE A 22 -19.05 -11.51 -4.58
N PHE A 23 -18.56 -12.75 -4.62
CA PHE A 23 -19.29 -13.92 -4.14
C PHE A 23 -19.69 -13.73 -2.67
N LEU A 24 -18.75 -13.37 -1.79
CA LEU A 24 -19.04 -13.13 -0.38
C LEU A 24 -20.03 -11.96 -0.18
N ALA A 25 -19.84 -10.85 -0.89
CA ALA A 25 -20.74 -9.70 -0.79
C ALA A 25 -22.19 -10.03 -1.18
N ILE A 26 -22.39 -10.91 -2.15
CA ILE A 26 -23.71 -11.40 -2.58
C ILE A 26 -24.26 -12.38 -1.54
N ASP A 27 -23.47 -13.33 -1.08
CA ASP A 27 -23.86 -14.35 -0.10
C ASP A 27 -24.33 -13.71 1.22
N PHE A 28 -23.60 -12.70 1.71
CA PHE A 28 -24.00 -11.94 2.89
C PHE A 28 -25.01 -10.81 2.62
N GLY A 29 -25.47 -10.61 1.37
CA GLY A 29 -26.40 -9.57 1.00
C GLY A 29 -25.90 -8.13 1.23
N SER A 30 -24.60 -7.93 1.26
CA SER A 30 -23.95 -6.65 1.59
C SER A 30 -23.65 -5.81 0.36
N ARG A 31 -24.53 -4.84 0.07
CA ARG A 31 -24.28 -3.87 -1.02
C ARG A 31 -23.05 -2.99 -0.76
N ALA A 32 -22.76 -2.63 0.50
CA ALA A 32 -21.57 -1.85 0.83
C ALA A 32 -20.29 -2.63 0.51
N GLU A 33 -20.24 -3.89 0.93
CA GLU A 33 -19.08 -4.72 0.65
C GLU A 33 -18.88 -4.95 -0.85
N LEU A 34 -19.96 -5.09 -1.61
CA LEU A 34 -19.88 -5.18 -3.07
C LEU A 34 -19.23 -3.93 -3.68
N ILE A 35 -19.59 -2.74 -3.23
CA ILE A 35 -18.99 -1.48 -3.69
C ILE A 35 -17.52 -1.41 -3.29
N ASN A 36 -17.18 -1.79 -2.04
CA ASN A 36 -15.82 -1.81 -1.55
C ASN A 36 -14.94 -2.75 -2.40
N VAL A 37 -15.39 -3.97 -2.64
CA VAL A 37 -14.67 -4.97 -3.45
C VAL A 37 -14.45 -4.50 -4.88
N ILE A 38 -15.49 -3.96 -5.54
CA ILE A 38 -15.39 -3.47 -6.91
C ILE A 38 -14.42 -2.31 -7.01
N LEU A 39 -14.51 -1.32 -6.10
CA LEU A 39 -13.63 -0.15 -6.11
C LEU A 39 -12.16 -0.54 -5.88
N ASN A 40 -11.89 -1.21 -4.77
CA ASN A 40 -10.51 -1.59 -4.41
C ASN A 40 -9.94 -2.62 -5.39
N GLY A 41 -10.75 -3.58 -5.83
CA GLY A 41 -10.35 -4.57 -6.84
C GLY A 41 -10.03 -3.94 -8.21
N THR A 42 -10.76 -2.89 -8.62
CA THR A 42 -10.47 -2.15 -9.85
C THR A 42 -9.14 -1.40 -9.76
N ILE A 43 -8.88 -0.73 -8.64
CA ILE A 43 -7.61 -0.03 -8.37
C ILE A 43 -6.44 -1.02 -8.45
N LEU A 44 -6.55 -2.13 -7.71
CA LEU A 44 -5.52 -3.17 -7.67
C LEU A 44 -5.34 -3.87 -9.02
N GLY A 45 -6.44 -4.12 -9.73
CA GLY A 45 -6.42 -4.69 -11.08
C GLY A 45 -5.67 -3.79 -12.06
N ALA A 46 -5.97 -2.50 -12.07
CA ALA A 46 -5.29 -1.51 -12.91
C ALA A 46 -3.79 -1.41 -12.59
N CYS A 47 -3.43 -1.35 -11.30
CA CYS A 47 -2.04 -1.36 -10.85
C CYS A 47 -1.32 -2.65 -11.29
N SER A 48 -1.99 -3.81 -11.14
CA SER A 48 -1.43 -5.10 -11.55
C SER A 48 -1.17 -5.17 -13.05
N ILE A 49 -2.11 -4.73 -13.88
CA ILE A 49 -1.96 -4.68 -15.35
C ILE A 49 -0.77 -3.79 -15.72
N PHE A 50 -0.67 -2.60 -15.13
CA PHE A 50 0.44 -1.67 -15.38
C PHE A 50 1.79 -2.29 -15.03
N ILE A 51 1.90 -2.93 -13.87
CA ILE A 51 3.14 -3.56 -13.40
C ILE A 51 3.52 -4.75 -14.31
N ILE A 52 2.57 -5.63 -14.62
CA ILE A 52 2.79 -6.79 -15.48
C ILE A 52 3.26 -6.34 -16.88
N TRP A 53 2.68 -5.26 -17.39
CA TRP A 53 3.08 -4.70 -18.69
C TRP A 53 4.50 -4.11 -18.67
N LYS A 54 4.88 -3.41 -17.60
CA LYS A 54 6.18 -2.76 -17.44
C LYS A 54 7.29 -3.72 -17.00
N ALA A 55 6.97 -4.82 -16.33
CA ALA A 55 7.94 -5.74 -15.77
C ALA A 55 8.79 -6.42 -16.85
N THR A 56 10.10 -6.42 -16.66
CA THR A 56 11.03 -7.18 -17.50
C THR A 56 11.30 -8.55 -16.85
N LEU A 57 10.81 -9.61 -17.49
CA LEU A 57 11.03 -11.00 -17.05
C LEU A 57 12.20 -11.61 -17.82
N ARG A 58 13.06 -12.38 -17.15
CA ARG A 58 14.24 -13.05 -17.70
C ARG A 58 14.06 -14.55 -17.82
N ASN A 59 13.33 -15.13 -16.86
CA ASN A 59 13.09 -16.56 -16.76
C ASN A 59 11.72 -16.85 -16.15
N THR A 60 11.34 -18.13 -16.08
CA THR A 60 10.05 -18.55 -15.52
C THR A 60 9.94 -18.25 -14.01
N ILE A 61 11.05 -18.27 -13.28
CA ILE A 61 11.07 -17.95 -11.84
C ILE A 61 10.65 -16.49 -11.59
N ASP A 62 10.97 -15.59 -12.54
CA ASP A 62 10.55 -14.19 -12.46
C ASP A 62 9.01 -14.04 -12.44
N VAL A 63 8.26 -15.00 -12.97
CA VAL A 63 6.79 -15.00 -12.89
C VAL A 63 6.33 -15.23 -11.46
N ILE A 64 7.00 -16.12 -10.71
CA ILE A 64 6.72 -16.35 -9.28
C ILE A 64 7.01 -15.07 -8.48
N TRP A 65 8.16 -14.45 -8.73
CA TRP A 65 8.51 -13.17 -8.09
C TRP A 65 7.51 -12.05 -8.44
N LEU A 66 7.02 -12.03 -9.68
CA LEU A 66 5.99 -11.07 -10.09
C LEU A 66 4.66 -11.33 -9.37
N ALA A 67 4.25 -12.59 -9.22
CA ALA A 67 3.09 -12.97 -8.43
C ALA A 67 3.24 -12.54 -6.97
N THR A 68 4.42 -12.79 -6.35
CA THR A 68 4.74 -12.33 -5.00
C THR A 68 4.64 -10.80 -4.89
N PHE A 69 5.12 -10.06 -5.89
CA PHE A 69 5.02 -8.60 -5.91
C PHE A 69 3.57 -8.14 -5.97
N ILE A 70 2.75 -8.74 -6.83
CA ILE A 70 1.33 -8.41 -6.91
C ILE A 70 0.62 -8.73 -5.58
N LEU A 71 0.86 -9.91 -4.98
CA LEU A 71 0.30 -10.26 -3.66
C LEU A 71 0.71 -9.24 -2.57
N TYR A 72 1.98 -8.83 -2.57
CA TYR A 72 2.45 -7.78 -1.66
C TYR A 72 1.66 -6.48 -1.85
N LEU A 73 1.39 -6.05 -3.09
CA LEU A 73 0.61 -4.83 -3.34
C LEU A 73 -0.84 -4.94 -2.83
N PHE A 74 -1.44 -6.14 -2.88
CA PHE A 74 -2.75 -6.38 -2.29
C PHE A 74 -2.70 -6.23 -0.77
N ILE A 75 -1.69 -6.82 -0.12
CA ILE A 75 -1.49 -6.69 1.33
C ILE A 75 -1.25 -5.21 1.70
N LEU A 76 -0.35 -4.53 0.99
CA LEU A 76 -0.05 -3.12 1.21
C LEU A 76 -1.31 -2.27 1.11
N HIS A 77 -2.08 -2.41 0.02
CA HIS A 77 -3.31 -1.67 -0.18
C HIS A 77 -4.34 -1.94 0.93
N HIS A 78 -4.53 -3.20 1.29
CA HIS A 78 -5.46 -3.58 2.36
C HIS A 78 -5.06 -2.99 3.71
N LEU A 79 -3.76 -2.98 4.02
CA LEU A 79 -3.26 -2.48 5.29
C LEU A 79 -3.30 -0.95 5.40
N VAL A 80 -3.05 -0.19 4.31
CA VAL A 80 -2.78 1.24 4.45
C VAL A 80 -3.66 2.17 3.62
N THR A 81 -4.30 1.70 2.54
CA THR A 81 -5.06 2.55 1.60
C THR A 81 -6.44 1.98 1.22
N TYR A 82 -6.92 0.94 1.92
CA TYR A 82 -8.24 0.37 1.65
C TYR A 82 -9.35 1.42 1.78
N ILE A 83 -10.25 1.49 0.79
CA ILE A 83 -11.31 2.50 0.71
C ILE A 83 -12.66 1.86 1.03
N SER A 84 -13.26 2.24 2.17
CA SER A 84 -14.58 1.78 2.63
C SER A 84 -15.71 2.65 2.09
N ALA A 85 -15.74 2.88 0.77
CA ALA A 85 -16.74 3.74 0.12
C ALA A 85 -18.17 3.26 0.35
N GLY A 86 -18.39 1.95 0.38
CA GLY A 86 -19.70 1.36 0.60
C GLY A 86 -20.25 1.67 1.98
N ASP A 87 -19.39 1.73 3.00
CA ASP A 87 -19.80 2.08 4.38
C ASP A 87 -20.18 3.55 4.48
N ILE A 88 -19.41 4.43 3.81
CA ILE A 88 -19.72 5.86 3.70
C ILE A 88 -21.11 6.05 3.05
N LEU A 89 -21.37 5.36 1.94
CA LEU A 89 -22.63 5.49 1.20
C LEU A 89 -23.86 4.97 1.98
N ARG A 90 -23.67 4.08 2.95
CA ARG A 90 -24.75 3.59 3.85
C ARG A 90 -25.00 4.49 5.03
N SER A 91 -24.04 5.31 5.40
CA SER A 91 -24.06 6.10 6.61
C SER A 91 -24.84 7.39 6.41
N THR A 92 -25.38 7.91 7.51
CA THR A 92 -26.12 9.18 7.48
C THR A 92 -25.16 10.33 7.54
N TYR A 93 -25.20 11.21 6.53
CA TYR A 93 -24.45 12.47 6.54
C TYR A 93 -24.99 13.39 7.63
N THR A 94 -24.11 13.88 8.51
CA THR A 94 -24.49 14.72 9.67
C THR A 94 -24.20 16.21 9.48
N GLY A 95 -23.57 16.57 8.34
CA GLY A 95 -23.21 17.94 8.01
C GLY A 95 -21.82 18.33 8.54
N GLY A 96 -21.00 18.88 7.64
CA GLY A 96 -19.68 19.44 7.94
C GLY A 96 -18.57 18.44 8.12
N PHE A 97 -17.61 18.45 7.19
CA PHE A 97 -16.32 17.79 7.38
C PHE A 97 -15.42 18.69 8.22
N HIS A 98 -14.67 18.10 9.16
CA HIS A 98 -13.69 18.85 9.95
C HIS A 98 -12.39 18.04 10.09
N ILE A 99 -11.28 18.76 10.14
CA ILE A 99 -9.98 18.15 10.37
C ILE A 99 -9.83 17.88 11.86
N GLN A 100 -9.58 16.64 12.25
CA GLN A 100 -9.21 16.27 13.60
C GLN A 100 -7.73 16.59 13.82
N GLN A 101 -7.45 17.74 14.43
CA GLN A 101 -6.08 18.23 14.59
C GLN A 101 -5.21 17.25 15.41
N GLU A 102 -5.79 16.54 16.35
CA GLU A 102 -5.14 15.50 17.15
C GLU A 102 -4.71 14.27 16.32
N MET A 103 -5.27 14.11 15.10
CA MET A 103 -4.92 13.05 14.15
C MET A 103 -3.92 13.50 13.08
N VAL A 104 -3.34 14.69 13.22
CA VAL A 104 -2.38 15.23 12.23
C VAL A 104 -1.10 15.65 12.96
N ASN A 105 -0.03 14.91 12.73
CA ASN A 105 1.31 15.24 13.21
C ASN A 105 2.20 15.68 12.04
N LEU A 106 2.55 16.95 12.01
CA LEU A 106 3.46 17.53 11.01
C LEU A 106 4.85 17.89 11.59
N VAL A 107 5.10 17.57 12.86
CA VAL A 107 6.38 17.84 13.50
C VAL A 107 7.27 16.59 13.38
N PRO A 108 8.37 16.65 12.60
CA PRO A 108 9.23 15.49 12.40
C PRO A 108 9.80 14.97 13.72
N PHE A 109 9.92 13.65 13.79
CA PHE A 109 10.48 12.85 14.89
C PHE A 109 9.66 12.83 16.19
N THR A 110 8.51 13.51 16.26
CA THR A 110 7.67 13.54 17.46
C THR A 110 7.13 12.16 17.84
N THR A 111 6.59 11.43 16.89
CA THR A 111 6.03 10.08 17.12
C THR A 111 7.13 9.08 17.44
N ILE A 112 8.26 9.16 16.73
CA ILE A 112 9.44 8.32 16.99
C ILE A 112 9.97 8.57 18.40
N GLU A 113 10.19 9.85 18.77
CA GLU A 113 10.70 10.25 20.07
C GLU A 113 9.76 9.82 21.20
N ASN A 114 8.48 10.11 21.08
CA ASN A 114 7.47 9.69 22.04
C ASN A 114 7.43 8.15 22.21
N THR A 115 7.60 7.40 21.13
CA THR A 115 7.61 5.93 21.20
C THR A 115 8.88 5.41 21.90
N VAL A 116 10.04 5.99 21.62
CA VAL A 116 11.32 5.58 22.20
C VAL A 116 11.42 5.96 23.70
N HIS A 117 10.87 7.12 24.07
CA HIS A 117 10.92 7.60 25.45
C HIS A 117 9.81 7.05 26.35
N GLN A 118 8.82 6.34 25.79
CA GLN A 118 7.83 5.63 26.62
C GLN A 118 8.50 4.53 27.43
N THR A 119 8.29 4.54 28.74
CA THR A 119 8.86 3.53 29.67
C THR A 119 8.41 2.10 29.32
N LEU A 120 7.22 1.96 28.72
CA LEU A 120 6.67 0.69 28.21
C LEU A 120 5.82 1.01 26.96
N PRO A 121 6.43 1.08 25.76
CA PRO A 121 5.65 1.25 24.55
C PRO A 121 4.69 0.07 24.36
N THR A 122 3.46 0.37 23.94
CA THR A 122 2.47 -0.70 23.70
C THR A 122 2.89 -1.55 22.50
N MET A 123 2.53 -2.84 22.50
CA MET A 123 2.84 -3.72 21.35
C MET A 123 2.29 -3.19 20.02
N PRO A 124 1.07 -2.63 19.95
CA PRO A 124 0.59 -2.00 18.71
C PRO A 124 1.50 -0.89 18.20
N THR A 125 2.00 -0.02 19.07
CA THR A 125 2.92 1.08 18.70
C THR A 125 4.25 0.56 18.13
N ILE A 126 4.81 -0.49 18.75
CA ILE A 126 6.03 -1.13 18.25
C ILE A 126 5.78 -1.77 16.88
N ILE A 127 4.66 -2.47 16.72
CA ILE A 127 4.30 -3.11 15.45
C ILE A 127 4.10 -2.08 14.35
N GLN A 128 3.46 -0.94 14.65
CA GLN A 128 3.29 0.16 13.70
C GLN A 128 4.64 0.73 13.26
N LEU A 129 5.53 1.04 14.21
CA LEU A 129 6.86 1.58 13.92
C LEU A 129 7.68 0.61 13.05
N LEU A 130 7.75 -0.67 13.44
CA LEU A 130 8.46 -1.70 12.68
C LEU A 130 7.79 -1.97 11.33
N GLY A 131 6.46 -1.89 11.27
CA GLY A 131 5.69 -1.99 10.04
C GLY A 131 6.14 -0.95 9.03
N ASN A 132 6.18 0.32 9.42
CA ASN A 132 6.58 1.43 8.56
C ASN A 132 8.04 1.31 8.10
N VAL A 133 8.95 0.83 8.97
CA VAL A 133 10.36 0.56 8.60
C VAL A 133 10.50 -0.51 7.52
N LEU A 134 9.53 -1.39 7.33
CA LEU A 134 9.56 -2.46 6.34
C LEU A 134 8.55 -2.27 5.20
N LEU A 135 7.62 -1.34 5.34
CA LEU A 135 6.43 -1.23 4.49
C LEU A 135 6.75 -1.14 3.00
N LEU A 136 7.62 -0.21 2.59
CA LEU A 136 7.93 0.05 1.18
C LEU A 136 9.20 -0.63 0.68
N ALA A 137 9.90 -1.41 1.53
CA ALA A 137 11.09 -2.14 1.11
C ALA A 137 10.82 -3.14 -0.03
N PRO A 138 9.75 -3.97 0.00
CA PRO A 138 9.43 -4.84 -1.12
C PRO A 138 9.06 -4.07 -2.39
N LEU A 139 8.36 -2.93 -2.28
CA LEU A 139 8.01 -2.08 -3.42
C LEU A 139 9.25 -1.69 -4.21
N THR A 140 10.20 -1.04 -3.56
CA THR A 140 11.41 -0.52 -4.20
C THR A 140 12.33 -1.63 -4.68
N PHE A 141 12.41 -2.73 -3.92
CA PHE A 141 13.11 -3.94 -4.35
C PHE A 141 12.59 -4.44 -5.69
N PHE A 142 11.29 -4.67 -5.82
CA PHE A 142 10.69 -5.21 -7.04
C PHE A 142 10.68 -4.22 -8.20
N LEU A 143 10.53 -2.91 -7.94
CA LEU A 143 10.64 -1.89 -8.98
C LEU A 143 12.01 -1.94 -9.67
N LEU A 144 13.09 -2.12 -8.91
CA LEU A 144 14.44 -2.28 -9.47
C LEU A 144 14.68 -3.66 -10.06
N TYR A 145 14.20 -4.71 -9.41
CA TYR A 145 14.35 -6.09 -9.86
C TYR A 145 13.74 -6.31 -11.24
N PHE A 146 12.51 -5.83 -11.45
CA PHE A 146 11.79 -5.92 -12.74
C PHE A 146 12.11 -4.79 -13.70
N GLN A 147 13.01 -3.86 -13.35
CA GLN A 147 13.37 -2.70 -14.16
C GLN A 147 12.20 -1.77 -14.51
N ILE A 148 11.18 -1.74 -13.68
CA ILE A 148 10.08 -0.79 -13.81
C ILE A 148 10.64 0.63 -13.61
N THR A 149 11.52 0.80 -12.64
CA THR A 149 12.39 1.97 -12.49
C THR A 149 13.85 1.59 -12.81
N LYS A 150 14.57 2.49 -13.53
CA LYS A 150 15.94 2.21 -13.97
C LYS A 150 17.01 2.92 -13.12
N ARG A 151 16.65 3.94 -12.37
CA ARG A 151 17.56 4.78 -11.58
C ARG A 151 17.22 4.70 -10.10
N ILE A 152 18.24 4.63 -9.24
CA ILE A 152 18.07 4.60 -7.78
C ILE A 152 17.27 5.81 -7.30
N GLY A 153 17.66 7.03 -7.73
CA GLY A 153 16.97 8.25 -7.35
C GLY A 153 15.50 8.27 -7.75
N MET A 154 15.17 7.74 -8.95
CA MET A 154 13.75 7.60 -9.37
C MET A 154 12.99 6.60 -8.51
N THR A 155 13.63 5.50 -8.11
CA THR A 155 13.01 4.50 -7.24
C THR A 155 12.75 5.06 -5.85
N LEU A 156 13.69 5.83 -5.31
CA LEU A 156 13.51 6.51 -4.02
C LEU A 156 12.42 7.60 -4.10
N LEU A 157 12.39 8.35 -5.20
CA LEU A 157 11.31 9.32 -5.45
C LEU A 157 9.94 8.63 -5.50
N VAL A 158 9.83 7.45 -6.13
CA VAL A 158 8.59 6.67 -6.12
C VAL A 158 8.22 6.25 -4.70
N ALA A 159 9.18 5.83 -3.86
CA ALA A 159 8.91 5.51 -2.46
C ALA A 159 8.37 6.73 -1.69
N LEU A 160 8.98 7.90 -1.85
CA LEU A 160 8.53 9.14 -1.23
C LEU A 160 7.12 9.53 -1.70
N VAL A 161 6.85 9.47 -3.01
CA VAL A 161 5.53 9.79 -3.58
C VAL A 161 4.46 8.81 -3.08
N VAL A 162 4.78 7.51 -3.04
CA VAL A 162 3.84 6.48 -2.53
C VAL A 162 3.59 6.68 -1.04
N SER A 163 4.64 6.93 -0.24
CA SER A 163 4.50 7.20 1.19
C SER A 163 3.62 8.43 1.45
N THR A 164 3.91 9.55 0.79
CA THR A 164 3.08 10.77 0.87
C THR A 164 1.64 10.50 0.41
N GLY A 165 1.47 9.69 -0.63
CA GLY A 165 0.14 9.29 -1.13
C GLY A 165 -0.65 8.48 -0.11
N ILE A 166 0.00 7.59 0.64
CA ILE A 166 -0.61 6.83 1.74
C ILE A 166 -1.14 7.80 2.81
N GLU A 167 -0.31 8.72 3.28
CA GLU A 167 -0.69 9.70 4.30
C GLU A 167 -1.83 10.62 3.84
N LEU A 168 -1.81 11.06 2.57
CA LEU A 168 -2.90 11.84 1.99
C LEU A 168 -4.22 11.04 1.94
N VAL A 169 -4.18 9.76 1.56
CA VAL A 169 -5.38 8.91 1.56
C VAL A 169 -5.92 8.77 2.98
N GLN A 170 -5.07 8.55 3.97
CA GLN A 170 -5.47 8.46 5.37
C GLN A 170 -6.07 9.79 5.88
N PHE A 171 -5.43 10.92 5.57
CA PHE A 171 -5.94 12.25 5.88
C PHE A 171 -7.35 12.49 5.33
N PHE A 172 -7.56 12.17 4.04
CA PHE A 172 -8.88 12.32 3.44
C PHE A 172 -9.91 11.36 4.03
N GLN A 173 -9.54 10.12 4.30
CA GLN A 173 -10.43 9.15 4.92
C GLN A 173 -10.87 9.60 6.31
N THR A 174 -9.94 10.01 7.18
CA THR A 174 -10.25 10.49 8.53
C THR A 174 -11.10 11.76 8.49
N THR A 175 -10.81 12.69 7.59
CA THR A 175 -11.59 13.93 7.42
C THR A 175 -13.01 13.65 6.91
N ILE A 176 -13.17 12.80 5.90
CA ILE A 176 -14.48 12.48 5.31
C ILE A 176 -15.38 11.81 6.36
N ILE A 177 -14.85 10.90 7.15
CA ILE A 177 -15.62 10.15 8.15
C ILE A 177 -16.23 11.06 9.21
N THR A 178 -15.61 12.20 9.55
CA THR A 178 -16.18 13.16 10.51
C THR A 178 -17.56 13.68 10.10
N GLY A 179 -17.87 13.68 8.81
CA GLY A 179 -19.16 14.10 8.27
C GLY A 179 -20.26 13.04 8.34
N PHE A 180 -19.98 11.83 8.83
CA PHE A 180 -20.93 10.71 8.84
C PHE A 180 -21.09 10.11 10.23
N ARG A 181 -22.33 9.65 10.54
CA ARG A 181 -22.64 9.03 11.82
C ARG A 181 -22.42 7.52 11.76
N GLY A 182 -21.77 6.97 12.79
CA GLY A 182 -21.68 5.52 12.99
C GLY A 182 -20.63 4.82 12.12
N ILE A 183 -19.77 5.55 11.42
CA ILE A 183 -18.60 4.98 10.78
C ILE A 183 -17.47 5.03 11.80
N THR A 184 -16.97 3.86 12.17
CA THR A 184 -15.68 3.72 12.85
C THR A 184 -14.70 3.20 11.82
N LEU A 185 -13.64 3.95 11.56
CA LEU A 185 -12.49 3.36 10.85
C LEU A 185 -11.96 2.21 11.68
N PRO A 186 -11.52 1.13 11.04
CA PRO A 186 -10.97 -0.03 11.76
C PRO A 186 -9.80 0.32 12.69
N GLU A 187 -9.17 1.47 12.46
CA GLU A 187 -8.06 2.00 13.27
C GLU A 187 -8.10 3.53 13.20
N ASN A 188 -7.86 4.20 14.33
CA ASN A 188 -7.63 5.63 14.40
C ASN A 188 -6.31 5.95 13.68
N ARG A 189 -6.36 6.12 12.35
CA ARG A 189 -5.20 6.42 11.54
C ARG A 189 -4.92 7.92 11.61
N SER A 190 -3.79 8.26 12.19
CA SER A 190 -3.25 9.61 12.13
C SER A 190 -2.47 9.80 10.83
N THR A 191 -2.47 11.01 10.32
CA THR A 191 -1.56 11.44 9.27
C THR A 191 -0.28 11.92 9.93
N ASP A 192 0.83 11.25 9.65
CA ASP A 192 2.07 11.46 10.38
C ASP A 192 3.28 11.64 9.43
N ILE A 193 4.00 12.75 9.60
CA ILE A 193 5.22 12.99 8.83
C ILE A 193 6.31 11.95 9.14
N ASP A 194 6.33 11.39 10.35
CA ASP A 194 7.28 10.35 10.72
C ASP A 194 7.03 9.07 9.92
N ASP A 195 5.79 8.76 9.58
CA ASP A 195 5.45 7.63 8.72
C ASP A 195 5.96 7.85 7.29
N ILE A 196 5.91 9.09 6.77
CA ILE A 196 6.53 9.41 5.47
C ILE A 196 8.04 9.19 5.53
N ILE A 197 8.71 9.61 6.60
CA ILE A 197 10.15 9.43 6.79
C ILE A 197 10.50 7.94 6.86
N LEU A 198 9.83 7.19 7.74
CA LEU A 198 10.10 5.76 7.96
C LEU A 198 9.83 4.92 6.71
N ASN A 199 8.71 5.16 6.04
CA ASN A 199 8.37 4.48 4.80
C ASN A 199 9.36 4.78 3.67
N THR A 200 9.87 6.02 3.58
CA THR A 200 10.89 6.39 2.60
C THR A 200 12.23 5.71 2.92
N LEU A 201 12.62 5.65 4.19
CA LEU A 201 13.78 4.88 4.65
C LEU A 201 13.62 3.39 4.39
N SER A 202 12.43 2.84 4.61
CA SER A 202 12.07 1.47 4.19
C SER A 202 12.34 1.26 2.71
N GLY A 203 11.95 2.21 1.87
CA GLY A 203 12.25 2.19 0.44
C GLY A 203 13.74 2.13 0.15
N LEU A 204 14.59 2.81 0.92
CA LEU A 204 16.04 2.73 0.79
C LEU A 204 16.56 1.32 1.12
N LEU A 205 16.03 0.66 2.16
CA LEU A 205 16.39 -0.73 2.49
C LEU A 205 16.07 -1.68 1.34
N GLY A 206 14.92 -1.54 0.68
CA GLY A 206 14.57 -2.35 -0.48
C GLY A 206 15.49 -2.10 -1.68
N ILE A 207 15.92 -0.86 -1.92
CA ILE A 207 16.93 -0.52 -2.93
C ILE A 207 18.25 -1.23 -2.63
N LEU A 208 18.74 -1.14 -1.39
CA LEU A 208 19.98 -1.80 -0.96
C LEU A 208 19.90 -3.32 -1.16
N ALA A 209 18.80 -3.94 -0.76
CA ALA A 209 18.57 -5.36 -0.98
C ALA A 209 18.58 -5.74 -2.48
N ALA A 210 17.95 -4.92 -3.34
CA ALA A 210 17.97 -5.15 -4.79
C ALA A 210 19.38 -5.07 -5.39
N LEU A 211 20.22 -4.15 -4.89
CA LEU A 211 21.61 -3.99 -5.34
C LEU A 211 22.52 -5.16 -4.93
N CYS A 212 22.16 -5.95 -3.92
CA CYS A 212 22.86 -7.18 -3.57
C CYS A 212 22.67 -8.27 -4.64
N ILE A 213 21.67 -8.15 -5.53
CA ILE A 213 21.43 -9.11 -6.60
C ILE A 213 22.38 -8.80 -7.79
N PRO A 214 23.27 -9.73 -8.18
CA PRO A 214 24.26 -9.49 -9.22
C PRO A 214 23.66 -9.05 -10.57
N SER A 215 22.50 -9.59 -10.92
CA SER A 215 21.81 -9.26 -12.17
C SER A 215 21.22 -7.84 -12.18
N VAL A 216 20.91 -7.27 -11.04
CA VAL A 216 20.49 -5.87 -10.89
C VAL A 216 21.69 -4.95 -10.92
N ARG A 217 22.76 -5.33 -10.19
CA ARG A 217 24.00 -4.54 -10.05
C ARG A 217 24.76 -4.37 -11.38
N LYS A 218 24.89 -5.44 -12.18
CA LYS A 218 25.63 -5.42 -13.47
C LYS A 218 25.03 -4.44 -14.50
N ARG A 219 23.79 -4.05 -14.35
CA ARG A 219 23.07 -3.18 -15.29
C ARG A 219 23.18 -1.69 -14.95
N LYS A 220 23.80 -1.36 -13.84
CA LYS A 220 23.99 0.02 -13.36
C LYS A 220 25.43 0.53 -13.54
N LYS A 221 26.32 -0.32 -14.07
CA LYS A 221 27.62 0.05 -14.61
C LYS A 221 27.53 0.25 -16.12
#